data_50aa36cd346928a4f177ad067803b590
#
_entry.id   50aa36cd346928a4f177ad067803b590
#
_cell.length_a   1.000
_cell.length_b   1.000
_cell.length_c   1.000
_cell.angle_alpha   90.00
_cell.angle_beta   90.00
_cell.angle_gamma   90.00
#
_symmetry.space_group_name_H-M   'P 1'
#
loop_
_entity.id
_entity.type
_entity.pdbx_description
1 polymer ?
#
loop_
_entity_poly.entity_id
_entity_poly.type
_entity_poly.pdbx_seq_one_letter_code
_entity_poly.pdbx_strand_id
1 'polypeptide(L)'
;MAIHSGAGKTAPHSTLVNIPKLVSAYYLNEPDLEQNPEHCVAFGTSGHRGCSYDVKFNESHILAITQAICDYRKQNDIFGPLFLGKDTHALSEAAFNSAIEVLVANEVQVITQQNHDYTPTPVISHAIVCHNKLNPNELADGIVVTPSHNPPEDGGFKYN
;
A
#
# COMPACT_ATOMS: atom_id res chain seq x y z
N MET A 1 22.43 2.76 -20.61
CA MET A 1 21.02 2.62 -21.04
C MET A 1 20.73 3.68 -22.10
N ALA A 2 20.06 3.30 -23.18
CA ALA A 2 19.65 4.28 -24.19
C ALA A 2 18.51 5.15 -23.63
N ILE A 3 18.62 6.47 -23.82
CA ILE A 3 17.57 7.41 -23.41
C ILE A 3 16.36 7.22 -24.34
N HIS A 4 15.17 7.10 -23.78
CA HIS A 4 13.94 6.96 -24.55
C HIS A 4 13.72 8.16 -25.47
N SER A 5 13.28 7.94 -26.71
CA SER A 5 13.12 9.00 -27.74
C SER A 5 12.11 10.11 -27.36
N GLY A 6 11.23 9.84 -26.39
CA GLY A 6 10.29 10.79 -25.80
C GLY A 6 10.81 11.56 -24.59
N ALA A 7 12.03 11.27 -24.12
CA ALA A 7 12.56 11.95 -22.94
C ALA A 7 12.66 13.47 -23.15
N GLY A 8 12.18 14.25 -22.17
CA GLY A 8 12.14 15.70 -22.24
C GLY A 8 11.04 16.29 -23.12
N LYS A 9 10.14 15.46 -23.68
CA LYS A 9 8.97 15.91 -24.46
C LYS A 9 7.70 15.72 -23.65
N THR A 10 6.66 16.49 -23.99
CA THR A 10 5.32 16.28 -23.43
C THR A 10 4.82 14.87 -23.75
N ALA A 11 4.35 14.14 -22.74
CA ALA A 11 3.81 12.80 -22.92
C ALA A 11 2.57 12.83 -23.86
N PRO A 12 2.53 12.00 -24.91
CA PRO A 12 1.34 11.90 -25.74
C PRO A 12 0.17 11.34 -24.93
N HIS A 13 -1.06 11.77 -25.23
CA HIS A 13 -2.26 11.36 -24.50
C HIS A 13 -2.44 9.82 -24.46
N SER A 14 -1.99 9.12 -25.49
CA SER A 14 -2.04 7.65 -25.59
C SER A 14 -1.16 6.92 -24.57
N THR A 15 -0.21 7.61 -23.93
CA THR A 15 0.66 7.04 -22.89
C THR A 15 0.20 7.39 -21.46
N LEU A 16 -0.87 8.18 -21.33
CA LEU A 16 -1.41 8.53 -20.01
C LEU A 16 -2.29 7.40 -19.48
N VAL A 17 -2.13 7.11 -18.19
CA VAL A 17 -2.94 6.12 -17.49
C VAL A 17 -4.38 6.62 -17.37
N ASN A 18 -5.34 5.74 -17.65
CA ASN A 18 -6.75 6.01 -17.41
C ASN A 18 -7.06 5.72 -15.92
N ILE A 19 -6.95 6.75 -15.08
CA ILE A 19 -7.11 6.63 -13.63
C ILE A 19 -8.49 6.06 -13.24
N PRO A 20 -9.63 6.54 -13.75
CA PRO A 20 -10.93 5.96 -13.40
C PRO A 20 -11.03 4.47 -13.71
N LYS A 21 -10.51 4.03 -14.86
CA LYS A 21 -10.50 2.62 -15.24
C LYS A 21 -9.58 1.80 -14.34
N LEU A 22 -8.41 2.34 -13.98
CA LEU A 22 -7.44 1.70 -13.08
C LEU A 22 -8.05 1.47 -11.69
N VAL A 23 -8.68 2.49 -11.12
CA VAL A 23 -9.35 2.41 -9.82
C VAL A 23 -10.57 1.48 -9.87
N SER A 24 -11.35 1.49 -10.98
CA SER A 24 -12.43 0.53 -11.14
C SER A 24 -11.92 -0.92 -11.17
N ALA A 25 -10.82 -1.17 -11.87
CA ALA A 25 -10.20 -2.50 -11.90
C ALA A 25 -9.71 -2.96 -10.52
N TYR A 26 -9.26 -2.03 -9.66
CA TYR A 26 -8.87 -2.33 -8.28
C TYR A 26 -10.02 -2.96 -7.50
N TYR A 27 -11.23 -2.46 -7.63
CA TYR A 27 -12.42 -2.94 -6.90
C TYR A 27 -13.16 -4.08 -7.59
N LEU A 28 -13.07 -4.22 -8.92
CA LEU A 28 -13.90 -5.14 -9.70
C LEU A 28 -13.17 -6.41 -10.13
N ASN A 29 -11.84 -6.36 -10.27
CA ASN A 29 -11.07 -7.53 -10.67
C ASN A 29 -10.71 -8.37 -9.43
N GLU A 30 -11.17 -9.62 -9.41
CA GLU A 30 -10.94 -10.54 -8.32
C GLU A 30 -9.80 -11.53 -8.64
N PRO A 31 -8.88 -11.79 -7.69
CA PRO A 31 -7.87 -12.83 -7.84
C PRO A 31 -8.50 -14.21 -7.96
N ASP A 32 -8.10 -14.96 -8.97
CA ASP A 32 -8.43 -16.37 -9.15
C ASP A 32 -7.16 -17.21 -8.96
N LEU A 33 -6.95 -17.69 -7.75
CA LEU A 33 -5.72 -18.43 -7.40
C LEU A 33 -5.71 -19.87 -7.93
N GLU A 34 -6.84 -20.44 -8.27
CA GLU A 34 -6.93 -21.80 -8.81
C GLU A 34 -6.46 -21.84 -10.27
N GLN A 35 -6.87 -20.88 -11.08
CA GLN A 35 -6.49 -20.79 -12.48
C GLN A 35 -5.22 -19.98 -12.72
N ASN A 36 -4.96 -18.99 -11.88
CA ASN A 36 -3.87 -18.02 -12.01
C ASN A 36 -3.10 -17.89 -10.70
N PRO A 37 -2.19 -18.81 -10.36
CA PRO A 37 -1.41 -18.76 -9.11
C PRO A 37 -0.58 -17.49 -8.94
N GLU A 38 -0.27 -16.78 -10.03
CA GLU A 38 0.43 -15.48 -10.02
C GLU A 38 -0.42 -14.32 -9.50
N HIS A 39 -1.74 -14.51 -9.32
CA HIS A 39 -2.61 -13.55 -8.64
C HIS A 39 -2.45 -13.59 -7.11
N CYS A 40 -1.61 -14.44 -6.56
CA CYS A 40 -1.40 -14.50 -5.11
C CYS A 40 -0.65 -13.27 -4.60
N VAL A 41 -0.85 -12.99 -3.31
CA VAL A 41 0.00 -12.01 -2.59
C VAL A 41 1.46 -12.46 -2.67
N ALA A 42 2.31 -11.58 -3.17
CA ALA A 42 3.75 -11.84 -3.27
C ALA A 42 4.53 -10.65 -2.70
N PHE A 43 5.22 -10.87 -1.58
CA PHE A 43 6.14 -9.90 -1.02
C PHE A 43 7.50 -10.05 -1.71
N GLY A 44 7.87 -9.01 -2.47
CA GLY A 44 9.20 -8.89 -3.04
C GLY A 44 10.21 -8.34 -2.02
N THR A 45 11.22 -7.63 -2.48
CA THR A 45 12.26 -7.01 -1.64
C THR A 45 11.66 -6.01 -0.63
N SER A 46 10.55 -5.36 -0.98
CA SER A 46 9.89 -4.37 -0.13
C SER A 46 8.41 -4.30 -0.45
N GLY A 47 7.61 -5.14 0.23
CA GLY A 47 6.17 -5.14 0.14
C GLY A 47 5.59 -5.85 -1.09
N HIS A 48 4.27 -5.87 -1.15
CA HIS A 48 3.49 -6.36 -2.28
C HIS A 48 3.26 -5.24 -3.28
N ARG A 49 3.50 -5.48 -4.57
CA ARG A 49 3.37 -4.46 -5.64
C ARG A 49 2.79 -5.07 -6.90
N GLY A 50 2.06 -4.27 -7.66
CA GLY A 50 1.55 -4.66 -8.95
C GLY A 50 0.50 -3.71 -9.51
N CYS A 51 -0.06 -4.08 -10.65
CA CYS A 51 -1.10 -3.34 -11.34
C CYS A 51 -2.47 -4.00 -11.13
N SER A 52 -3.52 -3.19 -10.97
CA SER A 52 -4.89 -3.73 -10.83
C SER A 52 -5.44 -4.33 -12.11
N TYR A 53 -4.96 -3.91 -13.27
CA TYR A 53 -5.33 -4.53 -14.55
C TYR A 53 -4.85 -5.99 -14.66
N ASP A 54 -3.68 -6.27 -14.09
CA ASP A 54 -3.05 -7.59 -14.12
C ASP A 54 -3.49 -8.48 -12.95
N VAL A 55 -4.48 -8.03 -12.17
CA VAL A 55 -4.99 -8.70 -10.96
C VAL A 55 -3.86 -9.02 -9.98
N LYS A 56 -2.91 -8.08 -9.81
CA LYS A 56 -1.76 -8.19 -8.90
C LYS A 56 -1.75 -7.16 -7.78
N PHE A 57 -2.68 -6.19 -7.82
CA PHE A 57 -2.86 -5.20 -6.76
C PHE A 57 -4.31 -4.74 -6.76
N ASN A 58 -5.18 -5.51 -6.12
CA ASN A 58 -6.62 -5.31 -6.06
C ASN A 58 -7.08 -5.25 -4.61
N GLU A 59 -8.32 -4.86 -4.37
CA GLU A 59 -8.88 -4.73 -3.03
C GLU A 59 -8.72 -6.01 -2.21
N SER A 60 -9.04 -7.16 -2.77
CA SER A 60 -8.91 -8.47 -2.11
C SER A 60 -7.50 -8.73 -1.57
N HIS A 61 -6.44 -8.29 -2.30
CA HIS A 61 -5.07 -8.38 -1.82
C HIS A 61 -4.85 -7.51 -0.58
N ILE A 62 -5.34 -6.26 -0.61
CA ILE A 62 -5.13 -5.31 0.49
C ILE A 62 -5.90 -5.72 1.73
N LEU A 63 -7.14 -6.19 1.57
CA LEU A 63 -7.94 -6.74 2.67
C LEU A 63 -7.21 -7.93 3.32
N ALA A 64 -6.73 -8.89 2.52
CA ALA A 64 -6.02 -10.07 3.01
C ALA A 64 -4.70 -9.72 3.71
N ILE A 65 -3.87 -8.85 3.12
CA ILE A 65 -2.60 -8.43 3.70
C ILE A 65 -2.83 -7.68 5.02
N THR A 66 -3.81 -6.76 5.04
CA THR A 66 -4.09 -5.96 6.24
C THR A 66 -4.63 -6.84 7.37
N GLN A 67 -5.49 -7.81 7.06
CA GLN A 67 -5.95 -8.79 8.06
C GLN A 67 -4.79 -9.62 8.60
N ALA A 68 -3.89 -10.09 7.73
CA ALA A 68 -2.70 -10.84 8.15
C ALA A 68 -1.78 -9.99 9.06
N ILE A 69 -1.66 -8.69 8.81
CA ILE A 69 -0.93 -7.76 9.69
C ILE A 69 -1.64 -7.65 11.05
N CYS A 70 -2.96 -7.52 11.09
CA CYS A 70 -3.71 -7.49 12.34
C CYS A 70 -3.51 -8.77 13.16
N ASP A 71 -3.52 -9.93 12.50
CA ASP A 71 -3.29 -11.22 13.16
C ASP A 71 -1.84 -11.35 13.66
N TYR A 72 -0.86 -10.91 12.86
CA TYR A 72 0.54 -10.85 13.25
C TYR A 72 0.76 -9.95 14.48
N ARG A 73 0.13 -8.77 14.52
CA ARG A 73 0.19 -7.84 15.66
C ARG A 73 -0.33 -8.51 16.95
N LYS A 74 -1.48 -9.19 16.87
CA LYS A 74 -2.06 -9.93 17.99
C LYS A 74 -1.15 -11.05 18.48
N GLN A 75 -0.52 -11.79 17.56
CA GLN A 75 0.39 -12.91 17.89
C GLN A 75 1.72 -12.45 18.50
N ASN A 76 2.13 -11.21 18.25
CA ASN A 76 3.41 -10.64 18.70
C ASN A 76 3.23 -9.55 19.77
N ASP A 77 2.05 -9.43 20.37
CA ASP A 77 1.74 -8.47 21.43
C ASP A 77 2.05 -7.01 21.05
N ILE A 78 1.82 -6.64 19.77
CA ILE A 78 1.99 -5.27 19.27
C ILE A 78 0.68 -4.51 19.49
N PHE A 79 0.60 -3.75 20.59
CA PHE A 79 -0.61 -3.03 20.99
C PHE A 79 -0.53 -1.51 20.79
N GLY A 80 0.63 -0.98 20.47
CA GLY A 80 0.80 0.44 20.17
C GLY A 80 0.12 0.85 18.85
N PRO A 81 0.14 2.15 18.50
CA PRO A 81 -0.51 2.64 17.30
C PRO A 81 0.16 2.12 16.03
N LEU A 82 -0.64 2.01 14.96
CA LEU A 82 -0.14 1.75 13.61
C LEU A 82 -0.09 3.07 12.84
N PHE A 83 1.11 3.44 12.37
CA PHE A 83 1.30 4.61 11.51
C PHE A 83 1.01 4.24 10.06
N LEU A 84 0.01 4.89 9.46
CA LEU A 84 -0.41 4.61 8.08
C LEU A 84 -0.16 5.83 7.19
N GLY A 85 0.64 5.64 6.16
CA GLY A 85 0.93 6.68 5.16
C GLY A 85 0.73 6.19 3.74
N LYS A 86 0.58 7.13 2.80
CA LYS A 86 0.43 6.86 1.38
C LYS A 86 1.22 7.85 0.53
N ASP A 87 1.59 7.44 -0.68
CA ASP A 87 2.16 8.29 -1.69
C ASP A 87 1.11 8.81 -2.71
N THR A 88 1.59 9.39 -3.80
CA THR A 88 0.75 10.01 -4.84
C THR A 88 0.37 9.08 -6.00
N HIS A 89 0.68 7.78 -5.94
CA HIS A 89 0.24 6.84 -6.98
C HIS A 89 -1.29 6.69 -6.97
N ALA A 90 -1.85 6.46 -8.15
CA ALA A 90 -3.30 6.46 -8.36
C ALA A 90 -4.05 5.41 -7.53
N LEU A 91 -3.43 4.24 -7.26
CA LEU A 91 -4.02 3.18 -6.45
C LEU A 91 -3.80 3.37 -4.94
N SER A 92 -2.94 4.32 -4.53
CA SER A 92 -2.60 4.48 -3.12
C SER A 92 -3.78 4.97 -2.27
N GLU A 93 -4.65 5.82 -2.83
CA GLU A 93 -5.87 6.26 -2.12
C GLU A 93 -6.84 5.09 -1.88
N ALA A 94 -7.11 4.28 -2.90
CA ALA A 94 -8.00 3.13 -2.79
C ALA A 94 -7.48 2.11 -1.78
N ALA A 95 -6.21 1.74 -1.87
CA ALA A 95 -5.58 0.79 -0.96
C ALA A 95 -5.49 1.31 0.49
N PHE A 96 -5.26 2.61 0.67
CA PHE A 96 -5.27 3.25 1.98
C PHE A 96 -6.65 3.14 2.64
N ASN A 97 -7.73 3.41 1.90
CA ASN A 97 -9.09 3.33 2.41
C ASN A 97 -9.47 1.88 2.78
N SER A 98 -9.21 0.91 1.90
CA SER A 98 -9.45 -0.51 2.18
C SER A 98 -8.67 -0.99 3.41
N ALA A 99 -7.41 -0.52 3.60
CA ALA A 99 -6.63 -0.84 4.77
C ALA A 99 -7.23 -0.27 6.07
N ILE A 100 -7.69 0.99 6.05
CA ILE A 100 -8.33 1.61 7.22
C ILE A 100 -9.55 0.82 7.66
N GLU A 101 -10.40 0.36 6.74
CA GLU A 101 -11.59 -0.42 7.06
C GLU A 101 -11.24 -1.68 7.85
N VAL A 102 -10.23 -2.44 7.41
CA VAL A 102 -9.78 -3.65 8.10
C VAL A 102 -9.15 -3.32 9.46
N LEU A 103 -8.29 -2.30 9.52
CA LEU A 103 -7.61 -1.90 10.76
C LEU A 103 -8.62 -1.47 11.83
N VAL A 104 -9.61 -0.65 11.46
CA VAL A 104 -10.68 -0.20 12.37
C VAL A 104 -11.55 -1.36 12.81
N ALA A 105 -11.91 -2.28 11.90
CA ALA A 105 -12.68 -3.48 12.25
C ALA A 105 -11.93 -4.42 13.22
N ASN A 106 -10.60 -4.35 13.25
CA ASN A 106 -9.75 -5.08 14.20
C ASN A 106 -9.35 -4.24 15.43
N GLU A 107 -10.00 -3.09 15.65
CA GLU A 107 -9.76 -2.18 16.79
C GLU A 107 -8.32 -1.66 16.90
N VAL A 108 -7.60 -1.59 15.78
CA VAL A 108 -6.25 -1.05 15.72
C VAL A 108 -6.31 0.48 15.77
N GLN A 109 -5.56 1.09 16.70
CA GLN A 109 -5.38 2.53 16.71
C GLN A 109 -4.52 2.97 15.53
N VAL A 110 -5.12 3.70 14.58
CA VAL A 110 -4.43 4.17 13.37
C VAL A 110 -4.08 5.64 13.50
N ILE A 111 -2.81 5.98 13.22
CA ILE A 111 -2.32 7.36 13.12
C ILE A 111 -1.98 7.66 11.67
N THR A 112 -2.65 8.67 11.11
CA THR A 112 -2.44 9.13 9.74
C THR A 112 -2.00 10.59 9.70
N GLN A 113 -1.52 11.04 8.54
CA GLN A 113 -1.28 12.46 8.29
C GLN A 113 -2.60 13.25 8.41
N GLN A 114 -2.52 14.46 8.93
CA GLN A 114 -3.67 15.37 8.99
C GLN A 114 -4.32 15.52 7.61
N ASN A 115 -5.64 15.52 7.55
CA ASN A 115 -6.46 15.56 6.34
C ASN A 115 -6.19 14.36 5.37
N HIS A 116 -5.65 13.24 5.87
CA HIS A 116 -5.29 12.07 5.05
C HIS A 116 -4.34 12.42 3.88
N ASP A 117 -3.45 13.37 4.09
CA ASP A 117 -2.49 13.84 3.11
C ASP A 117 -1.35 12.83 2.88
N TYR A 118 -0.52 13.08 1.87
CA TYR A 118 0.58 12.20 1.50
C TYR A 118 1.71 12.22 2.53
N THR A 119 2.31 11.05 2.77
CA THR A 119 3.38 10.92 3.76
C THR A 119 4.56 10.15 3.18
N PRO A 120 5.75 10.76 3.08
CA PRO A 120 6.95 10.06 2.64
C PRO A 120 7.31 8.88 3.54
N THR A 121 7.74 7.76 2.96
CA THR A 121 8.15 6.55 3.69
C THR A 121 9.07 6.82 4.89
N PRO A 122 10.13 7.65 4.79
CA PRO A 122 11.02 7.91 5.93
C PRO A 122 10.33 8.62 7.10
N VAL A 123 9.25 9.36 6.85
CA VAL A 123 8.47 10.01 7.93
C VAL A 123 7.75 8.96 8.77
N ILE A 124 7.13 7.96 8.14
CA ILE A 124 6.48 6.84 8.83
C ILE A 124 7.52 6.04 9.63
N SER A 125 8.62 5.64 8.99
CA SER A 125 9.68 4.88 9.67
C SER A 125 10.27 5.65 10.85
N HIS A 126 10.47 6.96 10.73
CA HIS A 126 10.95 7.80 11.82
C HIS A 126 9.93 7.92 12.95
N ALA A 127 8.65 8.07 12.64
CA ALA A 127 7.58 8.12 13.64
C ALA A 127 7.53 6.84 14.48
N ILE A 128 7.62 5.66 13.83
CA ILE A 128 7.70 4.36 14.52
C ILE A 128 8.90 4.32 15.48
N VAL A 129 10.09 4.66 14.99
CA VAL A 129 11.32 4.66 15.81
C VAL A 129 11.22 5.60 17.00
N CYS A 130 10.68 6.81 16.80
CA CYS A 130 10.49 7.78 17.87
C CYS A 130 9.49 7.29 18.92
N HIS A 131 8.34 6.73 18.46
CA HIS A 131 7.33 6.17 19.37
C HIS A 131 7.91 5.03 20.21
N ASN A 132 8.55 4.06 19.59
CA ASN A 132 9.08 2.86 20.25
C ASN A 132 10.21 3.18 21.23
N LYS A 133 10.99 4.23 20.95
CA LYS A 133 12.01 4.73 21.89
C LYS A 133 11.40 5.31 23.16
N LEU A 134 10.25 5.97 23.05
CA LEU A 134 9.55 6.60 24.18
C LEU A 134 8.62 5.63 24.90
N ASN A 135 8.10 4.62 24.20
CA ASN A 135 7.10 3.67 24.68
C ASN A 135 7.55 2.22 24.46
N PRO A 136 8.60 1.74 25.15
CA PRO A 136 9.18 0.42 24.87
C PRO A 136 8.26 -0.76 25.20
N ASN A 137 7.20 -0.54 25.99
CA ASN A 137 6.21 -1.56 26.36
C ASN A 137 4.93 -1.51 25.51
N GLU A 138 4.84 -0.58 24.55
CA GLU A 138 3.68 -0.36 23.70
C GLU A 138 4.18 -0.06 22.28
N LEU A 139 4.74 -1.10 21.65
CA LEU A 139 5.41 -0.95 20.36
C LEU A 139 4.42 -0.59 19.25
N ALA A 140 4.80 0.42 18.48
CA ALA A 140 4.15 0.83 17.24
C ALA A 140 4.82 0.17 16.04
N ASP A 141 4.08 0.07 14.97
CA ASP A 141 4.50 -0.35 13.64
C ASP A 141 3.85 0.54 12.56
N GLY A 142 3.94 0.17 11.30
CA GLY A 142 3.34 1.01 10.27
C GLY A 142 3.16 0.35 8.92
N ILE A 143 2.28 0.95 8.15
CA ILE A 143 2.03 0.60 6.75
C ILE A 143 2.34 1.84 5.89
N VAL A 144 3.04 1.62 4.79
CA VAL A 144 3.24 2.65 3.76
C VAL A 144 2.69 2.14 2.44
N VAL A 145 1.65 2.82 1.96
CA VAL A 145 1.02 2.52 0.68
C VAL A 145 1.80 3.24 -0.42
N THR A 146 2.72 2.52 -1.06
CA THR A 146 3.61 3.05 -2.11
C THR A 146 4.27 1.93 -2.90
N PRO A 147 4.27 1.99 -4.24
CA PRO A 147 5.10 1.13 -5.08
C PRO A 147 6.51 1.70 -5.29
N SER A 148 6.90 2.78 -4.59
CA SER A 148 8.18 3.48 -4.69
C SER A 148 8.34 4.23 -6.03
N HIS A 149 9.17 3.72 -6.94
CA HIS A 149 9.46 4.31 -8.27
C HIS A 149 8.89 3.49 -9.43
N ASN A 150 7.93 2.62 -9.14
CA ASN A 150 7.26 1.83 -10.17
C ASN A 150 6.44 2.73 -11.12
N PRO A 151 6.01 2.22 -12.27
CA PRO A 151 5.11 2.93 -13.19
C PRO A 151 3.85 3.47 -12.52
N PRO A 152 3.22 4.51 -13.10
CA PRO A 152 2.07 5.20 -12.48
C PRO A 152 0.82 4.34 -12.30
N GLU A 153 0.70 3.23 -13.01
CA GLU A 153 -0.37 2.25 -12.90
C GLU A 153 -0.19 1.25 -11.75
N ASP A 154 0.98 1.18 -11.16
CA ASP A 154 1.26 0.27 -10.06
C ASP A 154 0.77 0.83 -8.71
N GLY A 155 0.36 -0.07 -7.85
CA GLY A 155 0.23 0.15 -6.42
C GLY A 155 1.27 -0.64 -5.64
N GLY A 156 1.44 -0.28 -4.37
CA GLY A 156 2.35 -0.98 -3.47
C GLY A 156 1.92 -0.87 -2.02
N PHE A 157 2.19 -1.92 -1.24
CA PHE A 157 1.79 -2.03 0.14
C PHE A 157 2.93 -2.62 0.96
N LYS A 158 3.44 -1.85 1.92
CA LYS A 158 4.63 -2.19 2.71
C LYS A 158 4.28 -2.16 4.19
N TYR A 159 4.75 -3.16 4.93
CA TYR A 159 4.68 -3.21 6.38
C TYR A 159 6.08 -3.00 6.99
N ASN A 160 6.17 -2.19 8.06
CA ASN A 160 7.41 -1.80 8.74
C ASN A 160 7.30 -2.02 10.25
#